data_daefe75e26677b09b320ad1012fa23f2
#
_entry.id   daefe75e26677b09b320ad1012fa23f2
#
_cell.length_a   1.000
_cell.length_b   1.000
_cell.length_c   1.000
_cell.angle_alpha   90.00
_cell.angle_beta   90.00
_cell.angle_gamma   90.00
#
_symmetry.space_group_name_H-M   'P 1'
#
loop_
_entity.id
_entity.type
_entity.pdbx_description
1 polymer ?
#
loop_
_entity_poly.entity_id
_entity_poly.type
_entity_poly.pdbx_seq_one_letter_code
_entity_poly.pdbx_strand_id
1 'polypeptide(L)' 'MIRMKKYLEFTELTPKPKTKVFAITNKAGDYFGTIEWKSTWRKYCFLTVEYETWFDSNCLKEIVNKLDELNKEHKGGNRG' A
#
# COMPACT_ATOMS: atom_id res chain seq x y z
N MET A 1 -11.09 -14.20 -20.47
CA MET A 1 -10.61 -13.96 -19.19
C MET A 1 -10.67 -12.54 -18.81
N ILE A 2 -11.21 -12.29 -17.71
CA ILE A 2 -11.36 -10.97 -17.25
C ILE A 2 -10.13 -10.52 -16.58
N ARG A 3 -9.68 -9.36 -16.94
CA ARG A 3 -8.53 -8.86 -16.36
C ARG A 3 -8.90 -7.75 -15.48
N MET A 4 -8.46 -7.78 -14.27
CA MET A 4 -8.76 -6.74 -13.35
C MET A 4 -8.05 -5.50 -13.80
N LYS A 5 -8.79 -4.41 -13.84
CA LYS A 5 -8.23 -3.16 -14.18
C LYS A 5 -7.62 -2.57 -12.93
N LYS A 6 -6.39 -2.17 -12.99
CA LYS A 6 -5.74 -1.56 -11.85
C LYS A 6 -5.81 -0.05 -11.97
N TYR A 7 -6.31 0.58 -10.93
CA TYR A 7 -6.43 2.02 -10.90
C TYR A 7 -5.26 2.69 -10.18
N LEU A 8 -4.59 1.95 -9.32
CA LEU A 8 -3.54 2.53 -8.50
C LEU A 8 -2.19 1.92 -8.84
N GLU A 9 -1.15 2.72 -8.63
CA GLU A 9 0.21 2.26 -8.82
C GLU A 9 0.93 2.38 -7.50
N PHE A 10 1.70 1.36 -7.16
CA PHE A 10 2.44 1.32 -5.92
C PHE A 10 3.92 1.32 -6.28
N THR A 11 4.61 2.39 -5.93
CA THR A 11 6.00 2.54 -6.25
C THR A 11 6.82 2.43 -4.98
N GLU A 12 7.74 1.48 -4.96
CA GLU A 12 8.56 1.31 -3.78
C GLU A 12 9.53 2.45 -3.67
N LEU A 13 9.57 3.09 -2.52
CA LEU A 13 10.49 4.19 -2.27
C LEU A 13 11.76 3.62 -1.69
N THR A 14 12.62 4.50 -1.17
CA THR A 14 13.87 4.07 -0.59
C THR A 14 13.61 3.00 0.45
N PRO A 15 14.17 1.81 0.28
CA PRO A 15 13.86 0.74 1.21
C PRO A 15 14.49 0.96 2.57
N LYS A 16 13.79 0.52 3.59
CA LYS A 16 14.31 0.51 4.92
C LYS A 16 14.88 -0.88 5.18
N PRO A 17 15.75 -1.04 6.16
CA PRO A 17 16.37 -2.33 6.39
C PRO A 17 15.40 -3.48 6.59
N LYS A 18 14.29 -3.23 7.27
CA LYS A 18 13.38 -4.31 7.59
C LYS A 18 11.99 -4.16 7.02
N THR A 19 11.66 -2.97 6.54
CA THR A 19 10.32 -2.71 6.05
C THR A 19 10.40 -1.95 4.76
N LYS A 20 9.28 -1.89 4.07
CA LYS A 20 9.20 -1.22 2.79
C LYS A 20 8.24 -0.05 2.88
N VAL A 21 8.45 0.92 2.01
CA VAL A 21 7.56 2.07 1.90
C VAL A 21 7.15 2.18 0.44
N PHE A 22 5.86 2.30 0.20
CA PHE A 22 5.34 2.42 -1.15
C PHE A 22 4.56 3.72 -1.28
N ALA A 23 4.77 4.42 -2.38
CA ALA A 23 3.95 5.57 -2.70
C ALA A 23 2.77 5.09 -3.55
N ILE A 24 1.61 5.66 -3.33
CA ILE A 24 0.40 5.28 -4.05
C ILE A 24 -0.02 6.44 -4.94
N THR A 25 -0.09 6.18 -6.24
CA THR A 25 -0.54 7.17 -7.18
C THR A 25 -1.53 6.52 -8.13
N ASN A 26 -2.25 7.33 -8.89
CA ASN A 26 -3.09 6.76 -9.93
C ASN A 26 -2.36 6.96 -11.25
N LYS A 27 -3.00 6.56 -12.33
CA LYS A 27 -2.34 6.64 -13.63
C LYS A 27 -2.16 8.05 -14.12
N ALA A 28 -2.91 8.96 -13.57
CA ALA A 28 -2.77 10.36 -13.92
C ALA A 28 -1.66 11.04 -13.13
N GLY A 29 -1.10 10.36 -12.15
CA GLY A 29 -0.02 10.93 -11.35
C GLY A 29 -0.47 11.56 -10.05
N ASP A 30 -1.74 11.47 -9.71
CA ASP A 30 -2.21 12.02 -8.43
C ASP A 30 -1.67 11.18 -7.30
N TYR A 31 -1.21 11.83 -6.26
CA TYR A 31 -0.60 11.16 -5.14
C TYR A 31 -1.61 11.01 -4.01
N PHE A 32 -1.80 9.80 -3.55
CA PHE A 32 -2.81 9.53 -2.52
C PHE A 32 -2.24 9.28 -1.14
N GLY A 33 -0.99 8.88 -1.06
CA GLY A 33 -0.41 8.59 0.23
C GLY A 33 0.65 7.52 0.13
N THR A 34 0.94 6.88 1.25
CA THR A 34 1.96 5.84 1.28
C THR A 34 1.47 4.63 2.06
N ILE A 35 2.15 3.52 1.86
CA ILE A 35 1.97 2.35 2.70
C ILE A 35 3.27 2.20 3.45
N GLU A 36 3.19 2.14 4.78
CA GLU A 36 4.37 2.06 5.63
C GLU A 36 4.10 1.14 6.80
N TRP A 37 5.17 0.68 7.39
CA TRP A 37 5.08 -0.18 8.58
C TRP A 37 4.77 0.69 9.80
N LYS A 38 3.73 0.33 10.51
CA LYS A 38 3.37 1.03 11.74
C LYS A 38 3.78 0.18 12.91
N SER A 39 4.84 0.57 13.57
CA SER A 39 5.43 -0.28 14.59
C SER A 39 4.51 -0.51 15.78
N THR A 40 3.70 0.47 16.13
CA THR A 40 2.80 0.28 17.27
C THR A 40 1.73 -0.76 16.99
N TRP A 41 1.35 -0.91 15.72
CA TRP A 41 0.36 -1.90 15.33
C TRP A 41 1.01 -3.15 14.76
N ARG A 42 2.31 -3.07 14.49
CA ARG A 42 3.09 -4.18 13.97
C ARG A 42 2.51 -4.71 12.67
N LYS A 43 2.20 -3.81 11.77
CA LYS A 43 1.68 -4.19 10.47
C LYS A 43 1.82 -3.01 9.52
N TYR A 44 1.66 -3.32 8.24
CA TYR A 44 1.65 -2.27 7.22
C TYR A 44 0.31 -1.58 7.22
N CYS A 45 0.32 -0.28 7.09
CA CYS A 45 -0.88 0.54 7.09
C CYS A 45 -0.82 1.57 5.98
N PHE A 46 -1.97 2.05 5.60
CA PHE A 46 -2.08 3.08 4.59
C PHE A 46 -2.12 4.44 5.30
N LEU A 47 -1.25 5.32 4.85
CA LEU A 47 -1.17 6.66 5.41
C LEU A 47 -1.56 7.65 4.34
N THR A 48 -2.69 8.35 4.52
CA THR A 48 -3.19 9.27 3.51
C THR A 48 -2.43 10.59 3.56
N VAL A 49 -2.54 11.35 2.46
CA VAL A 49 -2.01 12.69 2.47
C VAL A 49 -2.98 13.59 3.24
N GLU A 50 -2.55 14.79 3.53
CA GLU A 50 -3.39 15.70 4.30
C GLU A 50 -4.57 16.25 3.53
N TYR A 51 -4.47 16.28 2.22
CA TYR A 51 -5.54 16.87 1.43
C TYR A 51 -6.70 15.93 1.27
N GLU A 52 -7.84 16.47 0.95
CA GLU A 52 -9.01 15.66 0.70
C GLU A 52 -8.71 14.69 -0.44
N THR A 53 -8.97 13.43 -0.22
CA THR A 53 -8.68 12.40 -1.18
C THR A 53 -9.90 11.49 -1.29
N TRP A 54 -10.22 11.11 -2.51
CA TRP A 54 -11.41 10.29 -2.74
C TRP A 54 -11.01 8.89 -3.16
N PHE A 55 -11.64 7.90 -2.54
CA PHE A 55 -11.41 6.50 -2.86
C PHE A 55 -12.74 5.81 -3.08
N ASP A 56 -12.83 5.01 -4.12
CA ASP A 56 -14.02 4.19 -4.27
C ASP A 56 -13.67 2.77 -3.84
N SER A 57 -14.63 1.87 -3.96
CA SER A 57 -14.42 0.52 -3.47
C SER A 57 -13.32 -0.20 -4.25
N ASN A 58 -13.18 0.09 -5.52
CA ASN A 58 -12.14 -0.57 -6.31
C ASN A 58 -10.75 -0.14 -5.85
N CYS A 59 -10.58 1.15 -5.58
CA CYS A 59 -9.31 1.66 -5.08
C CYS A 59 -9.01 1.09 -3.71
N LEU A 60 -10.01 1.04 -2.85
CA LEU A 60 -9.80 0.51 -1.51
C LEU A 60 -9.44 -0.96 -1.56
N LYS A 61 -10.04 -1.71 -2.47
CA LYS A 61 -9.70 -3.13 -2.60
C LYS A 61 -8.26 -3.31 -3.02
N GLU A 62 -7.77 -2.47 -3.92
CA GLU A 62 -6.39 -2.57 -4.33
C GLU A 62 -5.45 -2.28 -3.16
N ILE A 63 -5.79 -1.28 -2.36
CA ILE A 63 -4.98 -0.95 -1.19
C ILE A 63 -5.00 -2.09 -0.19
N VAL A 64 -6.18 -2.65 0.07
CA VAL A 64 -6.30 -3.76 1.01
C VAL A 64 -5.48 -4.94 0.53
N ASN A 65 -5.58 -5.26 -0.75
CA ASN A 65 -4.83 -6.39 -1.30
C ASN A 65 -3.33 -6.18 -1.14
N LYS A 66 -2.86 -4.96 -1.37
CA LYS A 66 -1.45 -4.67 -1.22
C LYS A 66 -1.02 -4.79 0.23
N LEU A 67 -1.84 -4.28 1.14
CA LEU A 67 -1.53 -4.37 2.56
C LEU A 67 -1.49 -5.82 3.01
N ASP A 68 -2.45 -6.63 2.56
CA ASP A 68 -2.49 -8.03 2.92
C ASP A 68 -1.26 -8.75 2.40
N GLU A 69 -0.87 -8.43 1.18
CA GLU A 69 0.30 -9.06 0.59
C GLU A 69 1.56 -8.74 1.40
N LEU A 70 1.74 -7.47 1.74
CA LEU A 70 2.92 -7.06 2.47
C LEU A 70 2.95 -7.64 3.88
N ASN A 71 1.81 -7.64 4.54
CA ASN A 71 1.75 -8.20 5.89
C ASN A 71 1.99 -9.69 5.88
N LYS A 72 1.48 -10.37 4.87
CA LYS A 72 1.69 -11.79 4.75
C LYS A 72 3.16 -12.09 4.50
N GLU A 73 3.80 -11.34 3.64
CA GLU A 73 5.21 -11.55 3.36
C GLU A 73 6.05 -11.31 4.60
N HIS A 74 5.75 -10.24 5.32
CA HIS A 74 6.51 -9.90 6.50
C HIS A 74 6.37 -10.99 7.56
N LYS A 75 5.14 -11.43 7.78
CA LYS A 75 4.89 -12.43 8.76
C LYS A 75 5.54 -13.75 8.38
N GLY A 76 5.43 -14.12 7.12
CA GLY A 76 6.03 -15.36 6.66
C GLY A 76 7.52 -15.33 6.77
N GLY A 77 8.14 -14.21 6.41
CA GLY A 77 9.57 -14.13 6.48
C GLY A 77 10.07 -13.97 7.90
N ASN A 78 9.23 -13.46 8.75
CA ASN A 78 9.61 -13.19 10.09
C ASN A 78 8.93 -14.10 11.06
N ARG A 79 8.63 -15.29 10.65
CA ARG A 79 7.94 -16.15 11.44
C ARG A 79 8.65 -16.35 12.67
N GLY A 80 8.87 -15.83 13.23
CA GLY A 80 9.65 -16.01 14.41
C GLY A 80 8.82 -16.65 15.44
#